data_5c5bb2240e5cba13bb511bf8d2ff0c95
#
_entry.id   5c5bb2240e5cba13bb511bf8d2ff0c95
#
_cell.length_a   1.000
_cell.length_b   1.000
_cell.length_c   1.000
_cell.angle_alpha   90.00
_cell.angle_beta   90.00
_cell.angle_gamma   90.00
#
_symmetry.space_group_name_H-M   'P 1'
#
loop_
_entity.id
_entity.type
_entity.pdbx_description
1 polymer ?
#
loop_
_entity_poly.entity_id
_entity_poly.type
_entity_poly.pdbx_seq_one_letter_code
_entity_poly.pdbx_strand_id
1 'polypeptide(L)'
;ETPCLIKSTPEGARDFIVPSRMNPGQFYALPQSPQTFKQLLMVSGLDRYYQIVKCFRDEDLRADRQPEFTQIDCEMSFVEQEDILEIFEGLVTFLFKEIKQIDLTKFPRITYTDALRYYGSDKPDLRFEMRFVELNEVIGPTDFPLFNAAELVVGINAKNGATYSRKQLDELINFVRKPQVG
;
A
#
# COMPACT_ATOMS: atom_id res chain seq x y z
N GLU A 1 -24.45 7.65 6.77
CA GLU A 1 -24.13 8.26 5.45
C GLU A 1 -23.78 9.74 5.63
N THR A 2 -22.89 10.24 4.75
CA THR A 2 -22.45 11.64 4.72
C THR A 2 -22.66 12.23 3.33
N PRO A 3 -22.85 13.55 3.20
CA PRO A 3 -23.05 14.19 1.89
C PRO A 3 -21.86 14.00 0.93
N CYS A 4 -22.18 13.86 -0.36
CA CYS A 4 -21.17 13.86 -1.44
C CYS A 4 -20.90 15.24 -2.04
N LEU A 5 -21.82 16.20 -1.91
CA LEU A 5 -21.60 17.59 -2.34
C LEU A 5 -21.10 18.40 -1.15
N ILE A 6 -19.80 18.59 -1.08
CA ILE A 6 -19.12 19.22 0.06
C ILE A 6 -18.29 20.43 -0.37
N LYS A 7 -17.70 21.11 0.59
CA LYS A 7 -16.64 22.08 0.34
C LYS A 7 -15.32 21.35 0.09
N SER A 8 -14.50 21.85 -0.84
CA SER A 8 -13.14 21.35 -1.06
C SER A 8 -12.34 21.30 0.24
N THR A 9 -11.62 20.18 0.44
CA THR A 9 -10.73 19.95 1.57
C THR A 9 -9.33 19.58 1.06
N PRO A 10 -8.25 20.08 1.68
CA PRO A 10 -6.89 19.81 1.22
C PRO A 10 -6.43 18.41 1.68
N GLU A 11 -6.84 17.36 0.97
CA GLU A 11 -6.53 15.95 1.32
C GLU A 11 -5.42 15.32 0.46
N GLY A 12 -4.72 16.10 -0.35
CA GLY A 12 -3.53 15.65 -1.09
C GLY A 12 -3.77 15.34 -2.57
N ALA A 13 -4.93 14.81 -2.97
CA ALA A 13 -5.31 14.69 -4.37
C ALA A 13 -6.04 15.94 -4.87
N ARG A 14 -6.26 16.04 -6.18
CA ARG A 14 -7.11 17.09 -6.75
C ARG A 14 -8.58 16.68 -6.64
N ASP A 15 -9.45 17.66 -6.34
CA ASP A 15 -10.89 17.45 -6.24
C ASP A 15 -11.56 17.40 -7.62
N PHE A 16 -12.58 16.55 -7.76
CA PHE A 16 -13.62 16.75 -8.76
C PHE A 16 -14.59 17.81 -8.28
N ILE A 17 -14.89 18.79 -9.11
CA ILE A 17 -15.77 19.90 -8.77
C ILE A 17 -17.11 19.83 -9.52
N VAL A 18 -18.19 20.26 -8.84
CA VAL A 18 -19.54 20.32 -9.40
C VAL A 18 -20.02 21.78 -9.33
N PRO A 19 -20.33 22.43 -10.46
CA PRO A 19 -20.82 23.80 -10.46
C PRO A 19 -22.13 23.94 -9.69
N SER A 20 -22.25 25.00 -8.87
CA SER A 20 -23.49 25.33 -8.19
C SER A 20 -24.44 26.08 -9.14
N ARG A 21 -25.62 25.52 -9.37
CA ARG A 21 -26.67 26.22 -10.15
C ARG A 21 -27.21 27.44 -9.44
N MET A 22 -27.31 27.38 -8.11
CA MET A 22 -27.92 28.43 -7.30
C MET A 22 -26.99 29.62 -7.04
N ASN A 23 -25.67 29.37 -7.08
CA ASN A 23 -24.66 30.38 -6.77
C ASN A 23 -23.64 30.45 -7.91
N PRO A 24 -23.83 31.31 -8.91
CA PRO A 24 -22.91 31.47 -10.03
C PRO A 24 -21.46 31.72 -9.57
N GLY A 25 -20.51 31.04 -10.17
CA GLY A 25 -19.09 31.13 -9.81
C GLY A 25 -18.66 30.33 -8.56
N GLN A 26 -19.59 29.64 -7.91
CA GLN A 26 -19.28 28.74 -6.81
C GLN A 26 -19.40 27.27 -7.21
N PHE A 27 -18.67 26.41 -6.50
CA PHE A 27 -18.57 24.98 -6.79
C PHE A 27 -18.67 24.16 -5.50
N TYR A 28 -19.27 23.00 -5.62
CA TYR A 28 -19.10 21.92 -4.68
C TYR A 28 -17.88 21.09 -5.10
N ALA A 29 -17.29 20.35 -4.16
CA ALA A 29 -16.33 19.31 -4.41
C ALA A 29 -16.94 17.94 -4.11
N LEU A 30 -16.51 16.91 -4.85
CA LEU A 30 -16.78 15.52 -4.48
C LEU A 30 -15.75 15.07 -3.42
N PRO A 31 -16.15 14.28 -2.41
CA PRO A 31 -15.27 13.94 -1.31
C PRO A 31 -14.14 12.98 -1.74
N GLN A 32 -12.91 13.32 -1.37
CA GLN A 32 -11.78 12.40 -1.45
C GLN A 32 -11.83 11.33 -0.36
N SER A 33 -12.40 11.69 0.77
CA SER A 33 -12.84 10.87 1.89
C SER A 33 -13.89 11.63 2.70
N PRO A 34 -14.62 11.03 3.63
CA PRO A 34 -15.55 11.74 4.51
C PRO A 34 -14.84 12.45 5.67
N GLN A 35 -13.61 12.94 5.47
CA GLN A 35 -12.71 13.46 6.51
C GLN A 35 -13.34 14.48 7.43
N THR A 36 -13.97 15.52 6.88
CA THR A 36 -14.60 16.58 7.68
C THR A 36 -15.70 16.05 8.60
N PHE A 37 -16.52 15.15 8.07
CA PHE A 37 -17.67 14.61 8.82
C PHE A 37 -17.23 13.65 9.90
N LYS A 38 -16.30 12.71 9.62
CA LYS A 38 -15.81 11.80 10.65
C LYS A 38 -15.07 12.54 11.75
N GLN A 39 -14.30 13.57 11.42
CA GLN A 39 -13.65 14.42 12.42
C GLN A 39 -14.67 15.13 13.33
N LEU A 40 -15.73 15.70 12.75
CA LEU A 40 -16.80 16.33 13.53
C LEU A 40 -17.51 15.33 14.44
N LEU A 41 -17.76 14.11 13.96
CA LEU A 41 -18.36 13.04 14.76
C LEU A 41 -17.47 12.65 15.95
N MET A 42 -16.17 12.51 15.73
CA MET A 42 -15.20 12.23 16.82
C MET A 42 -15.18 13.37 17.85
N VAL A 43 -15.10 14.62 17.41
CA VAL A 43 -15.12 15.80 18.29
C VAL A 43 -16.43 15.91 19.05
N SER A 44 -17.54 15.43 18.49
CA SER A 44 -18.85 15.41 19.18
C SER A 44 -19.00 14.30 20.22
N GLY A 45 -17.97 13.47 20.41
CA GLY A 45 -17.95 12.43 21.46
C GLY A 45 -18.32 11.04 20.98
N LEU A 46 -18.33 10.77 19.66
CA LEU A 46 -18.47 9.41 19.13
C LEU A 46 -17.11 8.71 19.13
N ASP A 47 -16.98 7.64 19.87
CA ASP A 47 -15.69 6.93 20.01
C ASP A 47 -15.38 6.02 18.84
N ARG A 48 -16.38 5.61 18.08
CA ARG A 48 -16.22 4.71 16.94
C ARG A 48 -17.14 5.11 15.80
N TYR A 49 -16.57 5.20 14.61
CA TYR A 49 -17.25 5.50 13.37
C TYR A 49 -16.83 4.50 12.31
N TYR A 50 -17.75 4.10 11.46
CA TYR A 50 -17.44 3.47 10.18
C TYR A 50 -18.47 3.82 9.12
N GLN A 51 -18.06 3.77 7.87
CA GLN A 51 -18.92 4.00 6.72
C GLN A 51 -18.39 3.24 5.51
N ILE A 52 -19.30 2.70 4.70
CA ILE A 52 -18.98 2.27 3.33
C ILE A 52 -19.33 3.44 2.43
N VAL A 53 -18.33 4.11 1.87
CA VAL A 53 -18.50 5.43 1.25
C VAL A 53 -17.81 5.52 -0.11
N LYS A 54 -18.47 6.21 -1.04
CA LYS A 54 -17.87 6.60 -2.32
C LYS A 54 -16.88 7.74 -2.12
N CYS A 55 -15.69 7.56 -2.71
CA CYS A 55 -14.60 8.52 -2.71
C CYS A 55 -14.17 8.84 -4.14
N PHE A 56 -13.67 10.06 -4.33
CA PHE A 56 -13.33 10.60 -5.64
C PHE A 56 -11.98 11.30 -5.57
N ARG A 57 -11.03 10.91 -6.45
CA ARG A 57 -9.70 11.53 -6.52
C ARG A 57 -9.30 11.72 -7.96
N ASP A 58 -9.03 12.97 -8.34
CA ASP A 58 -8.52 13.31 -9.67
C ASP A 58 -6.98 13.27 -9.63
N GLU A 59 -6.44 12.08 -9.78
CA GLU A 59 -5.00 11.80 -9.77
C GLU A 59 -4.63 10.79 -10.85
N ASP A 60 -3.33 10.67 -11.12
CA ASP A 60 -2.82 9.71 -12.12
C ASP A 60 -3.21 8.28 -11.76
N LEU A 61 -3.77 7.58 -12.74
CA LEU A 61 -4.15 6.19 -12.61
C LEU A 61 -2.89 5.30 -12.64
N ARG A 62 -2.69 4.54 -11.57
CA ARG A 62 -1.59 3.58 -11.44
C ARG A 62 -2.12 2.26 -10.94
N ALA A 63 -1.70 1.16 -11.56
CA ALA A 63 -2.11 -0.20 -11.20
C ALA A 63 -3.65 -0.33 -11.12
N ASP A 64 -4.18 -0.52 -9.93
CA ASP A 64 -5.61 -0.71 -9.65
C ASP A 64 -6.35 0.56 -9.19
N ARG A 65 -5.68 1.73 -9.18
CA ARG A 65 -6.31 2.99 -8.78
C ARG A 65 -7.36 3.44 -9.79
N GLN A 66 -8.51 3.85 -9.26
CA GLN A 66 -9.64 4.41 -10.00
C GLN A 66 -9.98 5.80 -9.46
N PRO A 67 -10.45 6.73 -10.32
CA PRO A 67 -10.84 8.07 -9.88
C PRO A 67 -12.08 8.07 -8.98
N GLU A 68 -12.93 7.08 -9.10
CA GLU A 68 -14.05 6.77 -8.23
C GLU A 68 -13.87 5.37 -7.63
N PHE A 69 -13.95 5.27 -6.32
CA PHE A 69 -13.80 4.00 -5.60
C PHE A 69 -14.59 4.01 -4.30
N THR A 70 -14.74 2.85 -3.70
CA THR A 70 -15.46 2.68 -2.43
C THR A 70 -14.47 2.35 -1.32
N GLN A 71 -14.56 3.05 -0.19
CA GLN A 71 -13.82 2.75 1.03
C GLN A 71 -14.71 2.13 2.10
N ILE A 72 -14.15 1.24 2.88
CA ILE A 72 -14.58 0.98 4.26
C ILE A 72 -13.78 1.97 5.11
N ASP A 73 -14.41 3.08 5.44
CA ASP A 73 -13.76 4.16 6.20
C ASP A 73 -14.11 4.02 7.68
N CYS A 74 -13.10 4.00 8.53
CA CYS A 74 -13.23 3.83 9.98
C CYS A 74 -12.43 4.90 10.72
N GLU A 75 -12.96 5.34 11.86
CA GLU A 75 -12.27 6.23 12.78
C GLU A 75 -12.57 5.79 14.22
N MET A 76 -11.54 5.81 15.08
CA MET A 76 -11.65 5.37 16.47
C MET A 76 -10.86 6.29 17.38
N SER A 77 -11.44 6.59 18.54
CA SER A 77 -10.81 7.35 19.63
C SER A 77 -10.21 6.41 20.67
N PHE A 78 -9.21 6.89 21.38
CA PHE A 78 -8.58 6.20 22.53
C PHE A 78 -8.01 4.82 22.18
N VAL A 79 -7.39 4.70 21.00
CA VAL A 79 -6.80 3.46 20.50
C VAL A 79 -5.32 3.66 20.18
N GLU A 80 -4.55 2.58 20.31
CA GLU A 80 -3.18 2.46 19.89
C GLU A 80 -3.09 1.74 18.52
N GLN A 81 -1.90 1.68 17.95
CA GLN A 81 -1.67 1.03 16.66
C GLN A 81 -2.14 -0.43 16.63
N GLU A 82 -1.86 -1.18 17.68
CA GLU A 82 -2.22 -2.61 17.72
C GLU A 82 -3.73 -2.81 17.76
N ASP A 83 -4.50 -1.95 18.42
CA ASP A 83 -5.97 -2.03 18.45
C ASP A 83 -6.55 -1.91 17.01
N ILE A 84 -6.00 -0.99 16.21
CA ILE A 84 -6.39 -0.83 14.80
C ILE A 84 -6.04 -2.08 13.99
N LEU A 85 -4.83 -2.59 14.16
CA LEU A 85 -4.38 -3.78 13.44
C LEU A 85 -5.23 -5.00 13.79
N GLU A 86 -5.55 -5.23 15.05
CA GLU A 86 -6.41 -6.33 15.49
C GLU A 86 -7.82 -6.26 14.90
N ILE A 87 -8.42 -5.07 14.85
CA ILE A 87 -9.76 -4.87 14.26
C ILE A 87 -9.76 -5.20 12.79
N PHE A 88 -8.77 -4.71 12.02
CA PHE A 88 -8.73 -4.97 10.59
C PHE A 88 -8.28 -6.40 10.25
N GLU A 89 -7.42 -7.02 11.05
CA GLU A 89 -7.12 -8.45 10.94
C GLU A 89 -8.37 -9.30 11.17
N GLY A 90 -9.13 -8.95 12.21
CA GLY A 90 -10.41 -9.59 12.51
C GLY A 90 -11.40 -9.47 11.34
N LEU A 91 -11.52 -8.27 10.75
CA LEU A 91 -12.37 -8.04 9.58
C LEU A 91 -11.94 -8.89 8.38
N VAL A 92 -10.65 -8.88 8.04
CA VAL A 92 -10.14 -9.67 6.89
C VAL A 92 -10.33 -11.17 7.13
N THR A 93 -10.01 -11.66 8.32
CA THR A 93 -10.20 -13.07 8.71
C THR A 93 -11.66 -13.47 8.60
N PHE A 94 -12.57 -12.66 9.11
CA PHE A 94 -14.00 -12.88 9.02
C PHE A 94 -14.48 -12.95 7.57
N LEU A 95 -14.08 -12.00 6.73
CA LEU A 95 -14.49 -11.97 5.31
C LEU A 95 -13.97 -13.19 4.53
N PHE A 96 -12.71 -13.59 4.75
CA PHE A 96 -12.17 -14.78 4.10
C PHE A 96 -12.88 -16.05 4.54
N LYS A 97 -13.20 -16.16 5.83
CA LYS A 97 -13.96 -17.31 6.35
C LYS A 97 -15.36 -17.37 5.80
N GLU A 98 -16.12 -16.26 5.85
CA GLU A 98 -17.54 -16.25 5.43
C GLU A 98 -17.71 -16.37 3.91
N ILE A 99 -16.86 -15.71 3.13
CA ILE A 99 -17.04 -15.63 1.68
C ILE A 99 -16.27 -16.74 0.95
N LYS A 100 -15.06 -17.07 1.40
CA LYS A 100 -14.18 -18.02 0.73
C LYS A 100 -14.07 -19.36 1.42
N GLN A 101 -14.59 -19.50 2.64
CA GLN A 101 -14.45 -20.68 3.50
C GLN A 101 -12.97 -21.02 3.76
N ILE A 102 -12.13 -19.98 3.89
CA ILE A 102 -10.70 -20.09 4.17
C ILE A 102 -10.45 -19.57 5.59
N ASP A 103 -9.89 -20.41 6.43
CA ASP A 103 -9.40 -19.99 7.74
C ASP A 103 -7.99 -19.42 7.59
N LEU A 104 -7.84 -18.11 7.79
CA LEU A 104 -6.53 -17.45 7.76
C LEU A 104 -5.78 -17.69 9.06
N THR A 105 -4.48 -17.90 8.96
CA THR A 105 -3.57 -17.93 10.10
C THR A 105 -3.28 -16.50 10.57
N LYS A 106 -2.63 -16.37 11.74
CA LYS A 106 -2.21 -15.07 12.27
C LYS A 106 -1.31 -14.34 11.26
N PHE A 107 -1.58 -13.06 11.05
CA PHE A 107 -0.79 -12.21 10.16
C PHE A 107 0.58 -11.90 10.78
N PRO A 108 1.69 -12.04 10.03
CA PRO A 108 3.02 -11.67 10.51
C PRO A 108 3.13 -10.14 10.64
N ARG A 109 3.91 -9.69 11.62
CA ARG A 109 4.31 -8.29 11.76
C ARG A 109 5.70 -8.11 11.19
N ILE A 110 5.85 -7.15 10.27
CA ILE A 110 7.14 -6.79 9.65
C ILE A 110 7.26 -5.27 9.77
N THR A 111 8.43 -4.81 10.24
CA THR A 111 8.70 -3.38 10.25
C THR A 111 8.95 -2.87 8.82
N TYR A 112 8.72 -1.59 8.59
CA TYR A 112 9.04 -0.96 7.31
C TYR A 112 10.51 -1.16 6.93
N THR A 113 11.41 -0.96 7.89
CA THR A 113 12.85 -1.16 7.69
C THR A 113 13.18 -2.59 7.26
N ASP A 114 12.59 -3.59 7.92
CA ASP A 114 12.82 -4.99 7.57
C ASP A 114 12.21 -5.35 6.20
N ALA A 115 11.03 -4.79 5.89
CA ALA A 115 10.40 -5.00 4.59
C ALA A 115 11.30 -4.49 3.45
N LEU A 116 11.85 -3.29 3.57
CA LEU A 116 12.79 -2.76 2.58
C LEU A 116 14.12 -3.51 2.58
N ARG A 117 14.67 -3.83 3.75
CA ARG A 117 15.96 -4.51 3.88
C ARG A 117 15.95 -5.91 3.27
N TYR A 118 14.90 -6.68 3.54
CA TYR A 118 14.86 -8.09 3.12
C TYR A 118 14.12 -8.33 1.81
N TYR A 119 13.31 -7.39 1.33
CA TYR A 119 12.48 -7.60 0.15
C TYR A 119 12.52 -6.45 -0.87
N GLY A 120 13.09 -5.30 -0.51
CA GLY A 120 13.14 -4.12 -1.38
C GLY A 120 11.77 -3.50 -1.66
N SER A 121 10.77 -3.80 -0.85
CA SER A 121 9.39 -3.35 -1.04
C SER A 121 8.70 -3.14 0.30
N ASP A 122 7.87 -2.12 0.40
CA ASP A 122 6.98 -1.87 1.54
C ASP A 122 5.77 -2.82 1.59
N LYS A 123 5.57 -3.62 0.52
CA LYS A 123 4.48 -4.61 0.38
C LYS A 123 5.04 -5.96 -0.08
N PRO A 124 5.87 -6.62 0.75
CA PRO A 124 6.50 -7.88 0.34
C PRO A 124 5.49 -9.00 0.19
N ASP A 125 5.65 -9.80 -0.86
CA ASP A 125 4.93 -11.06 -1.01
C ASP A 125 5.64 -12.16 -0.21
N LEU A 126 5.05 -12.58 0.90
CA LEU A 126 5.62 -13.56 1.82
C LEU A 126 5.30 -15.02 1.45
N ARG A 127 4.61 -15.26 0.33
CA ARG A 127 4.26 -16.63 -0.11
C ARG A 127 5.43 -17.44 -0.59
N PHE A 128 6.58 -16.80 -0.81
CA PHE A 128 7.83 -17.45 -1.21
C PHE A 128 9.03 -16.84 -0.47
N GLU A 129 10.00 -17.68 -0.17
CA GLU A 129 11.19 -17.33 0.61
C GLU A 129 12.35 -16.91 -0.30
N MET A 130 12.33 -15.66 -0.80
CA MET A 130 13.47 -15.09 -1.53
C MET A 130 13.84 -13.73 -0.94
N ARG A 131 14.44 -13.78 0.26
CA ARG A 131 14.94 -12.59 0.93
C ARG A 131 16.24 -12.12 0.31
N PHE A 132 16.47 -10.83 0.36
CA PHE A 132 17.78 -10.26 0.10
C PHE A 132 18.79 -10.74 1.15
N VAL A 133 20.00 -11.04 0.67
CA VAL A 133 21.15 -11.37 1.50
C VAL A 133 22.18 -10.27 1.30
N GLU A 134 22.64 -9.66 2.38
CA GLU A 134 23.72 -8.66 2.34
C GLU A 134 25.04 -9.37 2.06
N LEU A 135 25.77 -8.88 1.08
CA LEU A 135 26.98 -9.50 0.57
C LEU A 135 28.25 -8.67 0.86
N ASN A 136 28.13 -7.50 1.47
CA ASN A 136 29.25 -6.60 1.71
C ASN A 136 30.43 -7.30 2.43
N GLU A 137 30.15 -8.07 3.48
CA GLU A 137 31.18 -8.79 4.23
C GLU A 137 31.79 -9.97 3.44
N VAL A 138 31.01 -10.59 2.56
CA VAL A 138 31.43 -11.74 1.77
C VAL A 138 32.28 -11.34 0.57
N ILE A 139 31.93 -10.24 -0.08
CA ILE A 139 32.62 -9.76 -1.29
C ILE A 139 34.00 -9.18 -0.93
N GLY A 140 34.09 -8.45 0.20
CA GLY A 140 35.34 -7.79 0.59
C GLY A 140 35.87 -6.81 -0.46
N PRO A 141 37.13 -6.41 -0.37
CA PRO A 141 37.77 -5.63 -1.42
C PRO A 141 37.87 -6.42 -2.71
N THR A 142 37.38 -5.88 -3.81
CA THR A 142 37.30 -6.54 -5.12
C THR A 142 37.82 -5.63 -6.22
N ASP A 143 38.32 -6.21 -7.31
CA ASP A 143 38.71 -5.45 -8.50
C ASP A 143 37.51 -4.97 -9.34
N PHE A 144 36.27 -5.26 -8.89
CA PHE A 144 35.05 -4.83 -9.59
C PHE A 144 34.57 -3.46 -9.08
N PRO A 145 34.76 -2.37 -9.86
CA PRO A 145 34.53 -1.00 -9.38
C PRO A 145 33.12 -0.74 -8.87
N LEU A 146 32.12 -1.39 -9.44
CA LEU A 146 30.72 -1.22 -9.03
C LEU A 146 30.46 -1.66 -7.59
N PHE A 147 31.11 -2.77 -7.16
CA PHE A 147 30.97 -3.24 -5.79
C PHE A 147 31.71 -2.35 -4.80
N ASN A 148 32.87 -1.83 -5.17
CA ASN A 148 33.64 -0.93 -4.32
C ASN A 148 32.97 0.43 -4.14
N ALA A 149 32.19 0.88 -5.13
CA ALA A 149 31.47 2.16 -5.08
C ALA A 149 30.08 2.06 -4.41
N ALA A 150 29.56 0.84 -4.20
CA ALA A 150 28.26 0.60 -3.61
C ALA A 150 28.31 0.64 -2.09
N GLU A 151 27.43 1.41 -1.47
CA GLU A 151 27.24 1.40 -0.02
C GLU A 151 26.64 0.06 0.46
N LEU A 152 25.74 -0.52 -0.33
CA LEU A 152 25.08 -1.78 -0.05
C LEU A 152 25.07 -2.67 -1.28
N VAL A 153 25.54 -3.92 -1.12
CA VAL A 153 25.45 -4.97 -2.13
C VAL A 153 24.56 -6.08 -1.59
N VAL A 154 23.48 -6.37 -2.31
CA VAL A 154 22.55 -7.44 -1.96
C VAL A 154 22.41 -8.46 -3.07
N GLY A 155 22.14 -9.70 -2.71
CA GLY A 155 21.86 -10.79 -3.62
C GLY A 155 20.55 -11.48 -3.30
N ILE A 156 19.99 -12.19 -4.29
CA ILE A 156 18.84 -13.07 -4.12
C ILE A 156 19.32 -14.50 -4.41
N ASN A 157 19.10 -15.40 -3.47
CA ASN A 157 19.37 -16.81 -3.68
C ASN A 157 18.14 -17.49 -4.31
N ALA A 158 18.17 -17.68 -5.62
CA ALA A 158 17.16 -18.47 -6.32
C ALA A 158 17.41 -19.97 -6.08
N LYS A 159 16.71 -20.56 -5.11
CA LYS A 159 16.79 -22.01 -4.84
C LYS A 159 16.52 -22.79 -6.14
N ASN A 160 17.37 -23.80 -6.40
CA ASN A 160 17.34 -24.60 -7.63
C ASN A 160 17.70 -23.87 -8.94
N GLY A 161 18.16 -22.63 -8.89
CA GLY A 161 18.57 -21.86 -10.07
C GLY A 161 19.73 -22.48 -10.86
N ALA A 162 20.54 -23.37 -10.25
CA ALA A 162 21.58 -24.09 -10.92
C ALA A 162 21.08 -25.05 -12.04
N THR A 163 19.81 -25.39 -12.04
CA THR A 163 19.17 -26.21 -13.08
C THR A 163 18.76 -25.40 -14.33
N TYR A 164 18.86 -24.09 -14.29
CA TYR A 164 18.48 -23.23 -15.40
C TYR A 164 19.43 -23.38 -16.58
N SER A 165 18.87 -23.53 -17.77
CA SER A 165 19.62 -23.53 -19.02
C SER A 165 20.24 -22.15 -19.30
N ARG A 166 21.25 -22.08 -20.13
CA ARG A 166 21.88 -20.82 -20.55
C ARG A 166 20.86 -19.84 -21.08
N LYS A 167 19.90 -20.30 -21.88
CA LYS A 167 18.83 -19.48 -22.44
C LYS A 167 17.98 -18.84 -21.34
N GLN A 168 17.60 -19.60 -20.33
CA GLN A 168 16.80 -19.07 -19.20
C GLN A 168 17.58 -18.03 -18.39
N LEU A 169 18.88 -18.22 -18.19
CA LEU A 169 19.73 -17.23 -17.52
C LEU A 169 19.82 -15.94 -18.34
N ASP A 170 20.00 -16.04 -19.66
CA ASP A 170 20.05 -14.87 -20.54
C ASP A 170 18.71 -14.12 -20.58
N GLU A 171 17.59 -14.85 -20.55
CA GLU A 171 16.24 -14.25 -20.43
C GLU A 171 16.06 -13.51 -19.09
N LEU A 172 16.56 -14.07 -17.99
CA LEU A 172 16.52 -13.43 -16.67
C LEU A 172 17.36 -12.15 -16.64
N ILE A 173 18.56 -12.18 -17.18
CA ILE A 173 19.44 -11.01 -17.32
C ILE A 173 18.74 -9.91 -18.14
N ASN A 174 18.10 -10.29 -19.23
CA ASN A 174 17.37 -9.33 -20.07
C ASN A 174 16.12 -8.78 -19.36
N PHE A 175 15.47 -9.57 -18.53
CA PHE A 175 14.32 -9.15 -17.73
C PHE A 175 14.73 -8.07 -16.71
N VAL A 176 15.75 -8.32 -15.88
CA VAL A 176 16.19 -7.37 -14.84
C VAL A 176 16.79 -6.07 -15.38
N ARG A 177 17.20 -6.06 -16.66
CA ARG A 177 17.70 -4.84 -17.33
C ARG A 177 16.60 -3.92 -17.85
N LYS A 178 15.34 -4.34 -17.80
CA LYS A 178 14.23 -3.50 -18.29
C LYS A 178 13.96 -2.36 -17.28
N PRO A 179 13.81 -1.10 -17.75
CA PRO A 179 13.58 0.04 -16.86
C PRO A 179 12.30 -0.02 -16.02
N GLN A 180 11.40 -0.95 -16.33
CA GLN A 180 10.10 -1.11 -15.68
C GLN A 180 10.11 -2.11 -14.51
N VAL A 181 11.24 -2.70 -14.22
CA VAL A 181 11.40 -3.70 -13.16
C VAL A 181 12.03 -3.10 -11.90
N GLY A 182 12.39 -1.83 -11.95
CA GLY A 182 12.92 -1.06 -10.83
C GLY A 182 11.92 -0.06 -10.26
#